data_647dd9965229c0bd71866f95dcda2bb7
#
_entry.id   647dd9965229c0bd71866f95dcda2bb7
#
_cell.length_a   1.000
_cell.length_b   1.000
_cell.length_c   1.000
_cell.angle_alpha   90.00
_cell.angle_beta   90.00
_cell.angle_gamma   90.00
#
_symmetry.space_group_name_H-M   'P 1'
#
loop_
_entity.id
_entity.type
_entity.pdbx_description
1 polymer ?
#
loop_
_entity_poly.entity_id
_entity_poly.type
_entity_poly.pdbx_seq_one_letter_code
_entity_poly.pdbx_strand_id
1 'polypeptide(L)'
;MEGAVNVDVIKTPNVNMVIDFEKFPYPFEDNSIDEIHAYFVLEHLDDHFGVMKELHRILKKGGLLYIRVPHGSGCYGQWGEFTHKRGYGYRSFDIFNEENSRSYYSDVRFNTKFRKLKYFLTYPYDFYKYNTWVPHWEKFWYAPIVKLGVTTIQFLIDLSPEVFERFWCFWVGGAAEVYVELEKA
;
A
#
# COMPACT_ATOMS: atom_id res chain seq x y z
N MET A 1 7.89 -4.67 -17.25
CA MET A 1 9.28 -4.42 -16.85
C MET A 1 10.07 -5.65 -17.28
N GLU A 2 11.11 -5.46 -18.06
CA GLU A 2 12.00 -6.53 -18.49
C GLU A 2 12.80 -7.00 -17.27
N GLY A 3 12.86 -8.31 -17.02
CA GLY A 3 13.55 -8.89 -15.86
C GLY A 3 12.77 -8.94 -14.53
N ALA A 4 11.51 -8.48 -14.48
CA ALA A 4 10.72 -8.56 -13.26
C ALA A 4 10.27 -10.00 -12.95
N VAL A 5 10.37 -10.39 -11.68
CA VAL A 5 9.87 -11.68 -11.17
C VAL A 5 8.61 -11.44 -10.37
N ASN A 6 7.50 -12.00 -10.83
CA ASN A 6 6.23 -11.95 -10.08
C ASN A 6 6.18 -13.10 -9.07
N VAL A 7 5.98 -12.73 -7.83
CA VAL A 7 5.95 -13.65 -6.69
C VAL A 7 4.60 -13.59 -6.01
N ASP A 8 4.04 -14.74 -5.65
CA ASP A 8 2.77 -14.84 -4.91
C ASP A 8 2.77 -16.13 -4.09
N VAL A 9 1.91 -16.21 -3.09
CA VAL A 9 1.67 -17.44 -2.32
C VAL A 9 0.86 -18.45 -3.12
N ILE A 10 0.08 -17.97 -4.11
CA ILE A 10 -0.77 -18.80 -4.98
C ILE A 10 -0.20 -18.85 -6.39
N LYS A 11 -0.09 -20.05 -6.98
CA LYS A 11 0.33 -20.23 -8.36
C LYS A 11 -0.78 -19.78 -9.33
N THR A 12 -0.50 -18.73 -10.08
CA THR A 12 -1.33 -18.26 -11.20
C THR A 12 -0.51 -18.21 -12.50
N PRO A 13 -1.12 -18.05 -13.69
CA PRO A 13 -0.38 -17.96 -14.95
C PRO A 13 0.69 -16.86 -14.99
N ASN A 14 0.49 -15.77 -14.24
CA ASN A 14 1.40 -14.63 -14.21
C ASN A 14 2.44 -14.70 -13.08
N VAL A 15 2.39 -15.73 -12.22
CA VAL A 15 3.33 -15.91 -11.11
C VAL A 15 4.52 -16.75 -11.56
N ASN A 16 5.70 -16.17 -11.50
CA ASN A 16 6.95 -16.81 -11.83
C ASN A 16 7.40 -17.77 -10.72
N MET A 17 7.29 -17.30 -9.46
CA MET A 17 7.77 -18.04 -8.30
C MET A 17 6.71 -18.01 -7.19
N VAL A 18 6.45 -19.16 -6.56
CA VAL A 18 5.57 -19.28 -5.39
C VAL A 18 6.41 -19.19 -4.13
N ILE A 19 6.09 -18.23 -3.26
CA ILE A 19 6.77 -18.01 -1.98
C ILE A 19 5.72 -17.82 -0.90
N ASP A 20 5.89 -18.50 0.23
CA ASP A 20 5.20 -18.18 1.46
C ASP A 20 5.95 -17.02 2.15
N PHE A 21 5.34 -15.83 2.17
CA PHE A 21 5.98 -14.64 2.71
C PHE A 21 6.18 -14.66 4.23
N GLU A 22 5.62 -15.63 4.92
CA GLU A 22 5.84 -15.86 6.37
C GLU A 22 6.97 -16.86 6.63
N LYS A 23 7.62 -17.39 5.56
CA LYS A 23 8.76 -18.31 5.69
C LYS A 23 10.05 -17.63 5.22
N PHE A 24 11.00 -17.57 6.13
CA PHE A 24 12.30 -16.96 5.90
C PHE A 24 13.43 -18.02 5.89
N PRO A 25 14.55 -17.77 5.17
CA PRO A 25 14.79 -16.64 4.27
C PRO A 25 14.09 -16.80 2.92
N TYR A 26 13.80 -15.65 2.24
CA TYR A 26 13.33 -15.68 0.87
C TYR A 26 14.43 -16.18 -0.08
N PRO A 27 14.08 -16.85 -1.20
CA PRO A 27 15.05 -17.48 -2.12
C PRO A 27 15.73 -16.46 -3.04
N PHE A 28 16.19 -15.37 -2.48
CA PHE A 28 16.96 -14.33 -3.13
C PHE A 28 18.23 -14.04 -2.35
N GLU A 29 19.30 -13.74 -3.06
CA GLU A 29 20.58 -13.38 -2.44
C GLU A 29 20.52 -12.01 -1.77
N ASP A 30 21.40 -11.78 -0.80
CA ASP A 30 21.55 -10.49 -0.16
C ASP A 30 21.94 -9.43 -1.16
N ASN A 31 21.34 -8.24 -1.07
CA ASN A 31 21.64 -7.10 -1.93
C ASN A 31 21.58 -7.42 -3.44
N SER A 32 20.62 -8.21 -3.87
CA SER A 32 20.51 -8.68 -5.26
C SER A 32 19.46 -7.91 -6.07
N ILE A 33 18.47 -7.29 -5.43
CA ILE A 33 17.30 -6.68 -6.08
C ILE A 33 17.38 -5.16 -6.03
N ASP A 34 17.11 -4.51 -7.17
CA ASP A 34 17.12 -3.04 -7.27
C ASP A 34 15.81 -2.43 -6.79
N GLU A 35 14.67 -3.07 -7.11
CA GLU A 35 13.34 -2.56 -6.79
C GLU A 35 12.39 -3.69 -6.36
N ILE A 36 11.60 -3.46 -5.32
CA ILE A 36 10.54 -4.35 -4.86
C ILE A 36 9.21 -3.61 -4.86
N HIS A 37 8.17 -4.24 -5.38
CA HIS A 37 6.79 -3.74 -5.40
C HIS A 37 5.90 -4.64 -4.55
N ALA A 38 5.65 -4.25 -3.31
CA ALA A 38 4.77 -4.94 -2.36
C ALA A 38 3.38 -4.27 -2.36
N TYR A 39 2.52 -4.71 -3.29
CA TYR A 39 1.20 -4.12 -3.48
C TYR A 39 0.12 -5.07 -2.96
N PHE A 40 -0.58 -4.65 -1.91
CA PHE A 40 -1.67 -5.41 -1.29
C PHE A 40 -1.25 -6.82 -0.86
N VAL A 41 -0.14 -6.88 -0.14
CA VAL A 41 0.46 -8.11 0.41
C VAL A 41 0.61 -8.00 1.92
N LEU A 42 1.14 -6.88 2.42
CA LEU A 42 1.53 -6.75 3.83
C LEU A 42 0.33 -6.84 4.79
N GLU A 43 -0.86 -6.44 4.36
CA GLU A 43 -2.09 -6.51 5.16
C GLU A 43 -2.53 -7.94 5.50
N HIS A 44 -2.04 -8.92 4.75
CA HIS A 44 -2.34 -10.34 4.95
C HIS A 44 -1.35 -11.07 5.87
N LEU A 45 -0.22 -10.43 6.21
CA LEU A 45 0.89 -11.05 6.93
C LEU A 45 0.81 -10.78 8.44
N ASP A 46 1.37 -11.67 9.25
CA ASP A 46 1.46 -11.54 10.70
C ASP A 46 2.79 -10.92 11.13
N ASP A 47 3.92 -11.44 10.62
CA ASP A 47 5.27 -10.98 10.98
C ASP A 47 5.78 -9.87 10.08
N HIS A 48 5.26 -8.66 10.29
CA HIS A 48 5.68 -7.48 9.53
C HIS A 48 7.16 -7.11 9.69
N PHE A 49 7.72 -7.34 10.89
CA PHE A 49 9.13 -7.03 11.13
C PHE A 49 10.05 -8.02 10.44
N GLY A 50 9.74 -9.32 10.47
CA GLY A 50 10.46 -10.34 9.72
C GLY A 50 10.41 -10.10 8.22
N VAL A 51 9.22 -9.81 7.70
CA VAL A 51 9.03 -9.47 6.27
C VAL A 51 9.86 -8.24 5.87
N MET A 52 9.75 -7.13 6.61
CA MET A 52 10.53 -5.91 6.31
C MET A 52 12.04 -6.15 6.42
N LYS A 53 12.49 -7.01 7.32
CA LYS A 53 13.89 -7.42 7.45
C LYS A 53 14.35 -8.20 6.21
N GLU A 54 13.55 -9.12 5.72
CA GLU A 54 13.85 -9.88 4.50
C GLU A 54 13.84 -8.99 3.25
N LEU A 55 12.84 -8.12 3.10
CA LEU A 55 12.81 -7.15 2.00
C LEU A 55 14.06 -6.25 2.03
N HIS A 56 14.46 -5.80 3.22
CA HIS A 56 15.70 -5.04 3.38
C HIS A 56 16.93 -5.88 3.03
N ARG A 57 17.01 -7.14 3.45
CA ARG A 57 18.15 -8.02 3.17
C ARG A 57 18.39 -8.15 1.66
N ILE A 58 17.33 -8.47 0.92
CA ILE A 58 17.43 -8.74 -0.52
C ILE A 58 17.60 -7.48 -1.39
N LEU A 59 17.13 -6.31 -0.92
CA LEU A 59 17.34 -5.03 -1.61
C LEU A 59 18.84 -4.63 -1.60
N LYS A 60 19.32 -4.11 -2.71
CA LYS A 60 20.61 -3.43 -2.79
C LYS A 60 20.61 -2.16 -1.94
N LYS A 61 21.77 -1.71 -1.51
CA LYS A 61 21.90 -0.39 -0.88
C LYS A 61 21.43 0.70 -1.86
N GLY A 62 20.56 1.59 -1.40
CA GLY A 62 19.88 2.59 -2.23
C GLY A 62 18.76 2.02 -3.11
N GLY A 63 18.47 0.71 -3.02
CA GLY A 63 17.33 0.07 -3.69
C GLY A 63 15.99 0.53 -3.14
N LEU A 64 14.94 0.48 -3.95
CA LEU A 64 13.64 1.06 -3.66
C LEU A 64 12.59 -0.02 -3.33
N LEU A 65 11.82 0.24 -2.28
CA LEU A 65 10.67 -0.56 -1.88
C LEU A 65 9.39 0.29 -2.02
N TYR A 66 8.54 -0.11 -2.94
CA TYR A 66 7.24 0.50 -3.19
C TYR A 66 6.15 -0.31 -2.48
N ILE A 67 5.44 0.32 -1.56
CA ILE A 67 4.38 -0.32 -0.78
C ILE A 67 3.04 0.33 -1.09
N ARG A 68 2.02 -0.51 -1.30
CA ARG A 68 0.61 -0.12 -1.33
C ARG A 68 -0.15 -1.01 -0.38
N VAL A 69 -0.88 -0.41 0.56
CA VAL A 69 -1.67 -1.12 1.56
C VAL A 69 -2.98 -0.38 1.81
N PRO A 70 -4.05 -1.08 2.21
CA PRO A 70 -5.32 -0.44 2.57
C PRO A 70 -5.13 0.47 3.79
N HIS A 71 -5.74 1.66 3.73
CA HIS A 71 -5.79 2.54 4.88
C HIS A 71 -6.80 2.03 5.92
N GLY A 72 -6.45 2.10 7.21
CA GLY A 72 -7.26 1.56 8.31
C GLY A 72 -8.66 2.15 8.44
N SER A 73 -8.92 3.35 7.87
CA SER A 73 -10.26 3.96 7.83
C SER A 73 -11.07 3.55 6.60
N GLY A 74 -10.49 2.81 5.65
CA GLY A 74 -11.16 2.36 4.44
C GLY A 74 -12.06 1.17 4.71
N CYS A 75 -13.36 1.39 4.91
CA CYS A 75 -14.31 0.30 5.24
C CYS A 75 -14.28 -0.82 4.22
N TYR A 76 -14.34 -0.50 2.93
CA TYR A 76 -14.42 -1.52 1.89
C TYR A 76 -13.07 -2.22 1.66
N GLY A 77 -11.98 -1.47 1.55
CA GLY A 77 -10.67 -2.03 1.27
C GLY A 77 -10.06 -2.77 2.46
N GLN A 78 -10.23 -2.24 3.68
CA GLN A 78 -9.61 -2.84 4.86
C GLN A 78 -10.48 -3.90 5.54
N TRP A 79 -11.77 -3.64 5.70
CA TRP A 79 -12.66 -4.47 6.51
C TRP A 79 -13.60 -5.35 5.69
N GLY A 80 -13.67 -5.13 4.38
CA GLY A 80 -14.44 -5.97 3.46
C GLY A 80 -13.76 -7.28 3.05
N GLU A 81 -12.47 -7.43 3.36
CA GLU A 81 -11.66 -8.60 3.04
C GLU A 81 -11.30 -9.37 4.33
N PHE A 82 -11.77 -10.60 4.47
CA PHE A 82 -11.55 -11.41 5.67
C PHE A 82 -10.08 -11.78 5.93
N THR A 83 -9.26 -11.77 4.91
CA THR A 83 -7.84 -12.12 5.00
C THR A 83 -6.96 -10.97 5.47
N HIS A 84 -7.51 -9.74 5.56
CA HIS A 84 -6.78 -8.59 6.08
C HIS A 84 -6.65 -8.66 7.60
N LYS A 85 -5.42 -8.70 8.07
CA LYS A 85 -5.08 -8.81 9.49
C LYS A 85 -4.91 -7.45 10.16
N ARG A 86 -4.51 -6.40 9.40
CA ARG A 86 -4.34 -5.05 9.94
C ARG A 86 -4.54 -3.95 8.91
N GLY A 87 -4.99 -2.79 9.37
CA GLY A 87 -5.01 -1.55 8.60
C GLY A 87 -3.76 -0.70 8.86
N TYR A 88 -3.45 0.16 7.92
CA TYR A 88 -2.30 1.06 7.97
C TYR A 88 -2.75 2.52 8.04
N GLY A 89 -1.97 3.34 8.73
CA GLY A 89 -2.09 4.79 8.72
C GLY A 89 -0.99 5.42 7.87
N TYR A 90 -1.11 6.70 7.63
CA TYR A 90 -0.18 7.50 6.82
C TYR A 90 1.29 7.36 7.26
N ARG A 91 1.52 7.19 8.56
CA ARG A 91 2.86 7.11 9.17
C ARG A 91 3.24 5.71 9.65
N SER A 92 2.54 4.66 9.22
CA SER A 92 2.80 3.30 9.72
C SER A 92 4.21 2.81 9.47
N PHE A 93 4.84 3.23 8.37
CA PHE A 93 6.20 2.81 8.01
C PHE A 93 7.31 3.71 8.57
N ASP A 94 6.98 4.79 9.28
CA ASP A 94 7.98 5.67 9.92
C ASP A 94 8.80 4.94 10.98
N ILE A 95 8.30 3.84 11.52
CA ILE A 95 9.01 3.01 12.50
C ILE A 95 10.36 2.48 11.97
N PHE A 96 10.50 2.38 10.65
CA PHE A 96 11.74 1.96 10.00
C PHE A 96 12.68 3.12 9.65
N ASN A 97 12.27 4.37 9.89
CA ASN A 97 13.12 5.53 9.69
C ASN A 97 14.00 5.75 10.92
N GLU A 98 15.30 6.03 10.70
CA GLU A 98 16.27 6.23 11.77
C GLU A 98 15.91 7.38 12.71
N GLU A 99 15.30 8.44 12.19
CA GLU A 99 14.87 9.61 12.98
C GLU A 99 13.65 9.34 13.85
N ASN A 100 12.98 8.20 13.70
CA ASN A 100 11.79 7.89 14.48
C ASN A 100 12.16 7.43 15.89
N SER A 101 11.49 8.00 16.89
CA SER A 101 11.69 7.63 18.31
C SER A 101 11.38 6.17 18.64
N ARG A 102 10.68 5.45 17.75
CA ARG A 102 10.33 4.03 17.88
C ARG A 102 11.20 3.11 17.03
N SER A 103 12.27 3.62 16.46
CA SER A 103 13.18 2.84 15.59
C SER A 103 13.80 1.63 16.31
N TYR A 104 13.78 1.62 17.64
CA TYR A 104 14.29 0.50 18.45
C TYR A 104 13.52 -0.83 18.27
N TYR A 105 12.34 -0.81 17.64
CA TYR A 105 11.61 -2.06 17.32
C TYR A 105 12.19 -2.84 16.14
N SER A 106 13.06 -2.23 15.34
CA SER A 106 13.63 -2.87 14.15
C SER A 106 15.09 -2.52 13.98
N ASP A 107 15.88 -3.49 13.52
CA ASP A 107 17.30 -3.32 13.19
C ASP A 107 17.50 -2.77 11.77
N VAL A 108 16.47 -2.83 10.91
CA VAL A 108 16.57 -2.35 9.53
C VAL A 108 16.13 -0.91 9.40
N ARG A 109 16.76 -0.18 8.48
CA ARG A 109 16.50 1.23 8.25
C ARG A 109 16.15 1.50 6.80
N PHE A 110 15.15 2.34 6.63
CA PHE A 110 14.72 2.86 5.34
C PHE A 110 14.56 4.38 5.41
N ASN A 111 14.94 5.06 4.36
CA ASN A 111 14.65 6.47 4.16
C ASN A 111 13.32 6.61 3.42
N THR A 112 12.35 7.31 3.98
CA THR A 112 11.10 7.59 3.28
C THR A 112 11.32 8.62 2.18
N LYS A 113 11.21 8.24 0.93
CA LYS A 113 11.35 9.13 -0.24
C LYS A 113 10.05 9.85 -0.57
N PHE A 114 8.97 9.12 -0.50
CA PHE A 114 7.64 9.63 -0.83
C PHE A 114 6.57 8.88 -0.06
N ARG A 115 5.45 9.54 0.25
CA ARG A 115 4.24 8.91 0.76
C ARG A 115 3.01 9.67 0.33
N LYS A 116 1.90 8.95 0.18
CA LYS A 116 0.63 9.53 -0.23
C LYS A 116 -0.55 8.76 0.37
N LEU A 117 -1.56 9.50 0.84
CA LEU A 117 -2.90 8.95 1.07
C LEU A 117 -3.71 9.07 -0.21
N LYS A 118 -4.36 8.00 -0.62
CA LYS A 118 -5.29 8.02 -1.75
C LYS A 118 -6.72 7.86 -1.25
N TYR A 119 -7.59 8.74 -1.66
CA TYR A 119 -9.00 8.68 -1.31
C TYR A 119 -9.72 7.53 -2.01
N PHE A 120 -9.36 7.24 -3.27
CA PHE A 120 -9.84 6.11 -4.04
C PHE A 120 -8.68 5.28 -4.59
N LEU A 121 -8.83 3.95 -4.59
CA LEU A 121 -7.83 2.99 -5.11
C LEU A 121 -7.53 3.19 -6.59
N THR A 122 -8.57 3.45 -7.35
CA THR A 122 -8.52 3.69 -8.78
C THR A 122 -9.53 4.78 -9.12
N TYR A 123 -9.41 5.34 -10.29
CA TYR A 123 -10.36 6.33 -10.79
C TYR A 123 -11.80 5.83 -10.59
N PRO A 124 -12.80 6.74 -10.44
CA PRO A 124 -14.22 6.39 -10.36
C PRO A 124 -14.68 5.41 -11.43
N TYR A 125 -13.92 5.24 -12.49
CA TYR A 125 -14.15 4.32 -13.59
C TYR A 125 -14.19 2.86 -13.14
N ASP A 126 -13.33 2.45 -12.21
CA ASP A 126 -13.31 1.05 -11.76
C ASP A 126 -14.43 0.77 -10.74
N PHE A 127 -14.83 1.77 -9.96
CA PHE A 127 -16.02 1.66 -9.13
C PHE A 127 -17.26 1.30 -9.97
N TYR A 128 -17.44 1.94 -11.12
CA TYR A 128 -18.54 1.65 -12.02
C TYR A 128 -18.36 0.35 -12.81
N LYS A 129 -17.14 -0.09 -13.06
CA LYS A 129 -16.87 -1.33 -13.78
C LYS A 129 -17.27 -2.56 -12.97
N TYR A 130 -17.08 -2.52 -11.65
CA TYR A 130 -17.36 -3.64 -10.76
C TYR A 130 -18.72 -3.56 -10.06
N ASN A 131 -19.36 -2.40 -9.98
CA ASN A 131 -20.70 -2.25 -9.42
C ASN A 131 -21.77 -2.41 -10.49
N THR A 132 -22.23 -3.64 -10.67
CA THR A 132 -23.25 -4.01 -11.66
C THR A 132 -24.67 -3.50 -11.34
N TRP A 133 -24.91 -3.07 -10.10
CA TRP A 133 -26.19 -2.52 -9.65
C TRP A 133 -26.46 -1.07 -10.07
N VAL A 134 -25.42 -0.32 -10.51
CA VAL A 134 -25.61 1.03 -11.03
C VAL A 134 -26.04 0.98 -12.49
N PRO A 135 -27.24 1.48 -12.84
CA PRO A 135 -27.72 1.49 -14.22
C PRO A 135 -26.76 2.18 -15.18
N HIS A 136 -26.66 1.65 -16.40
CA HIS A 136 -25.65 2.10 -17.37
C HIS A 136 -25.79 3.57 -17.79
N TRP A 137 -27.02 4.14 -17.79
CA TRP A 137 -27.29 5.53 -18.11
C TRP A 137 -26.92 6.50 -16.99
N GLU A 138 -26.98 6.07 -15.72
CA GLU A 138 -26.54 6.88 -14.58
C GLU A 138 -25.01 7.09 -14.58
N LYS A 139 -24.25 6.13 -15.10
CA LYS A 139 -22.79 6.24 -15.23
C LYS A 139 -22.36 7.47 -16.03
N PHE A 140 -23.15 7.88 -17.01
CA PHE A 140 -22.85 9.03 -17.87
C PHE A 140 -22.95 10.38 -17.16
N TRP A 141 -23.96 10.55 -16.30
CA TRP A 141 -24.23 11.81 -15.61
C TRP A 141 -23.44 11.97 -14.31
N TYR A 142 -23.28 10.88 -13.55
CA TYR A 142 -22.59 10.92 -12.26
C TYR A 142 -21.07 10.90 -12.37
N ALA A 143 -20.51 10.32 -13.41
CA ALA A 143 -19.06 10.16 -13.54
C ALA A 143 -18.29 11.50 -13.48
N PRO A 144 -18.69 12.60 -14.16
CA PRO A 144 -18.01 13.88 -14.05
C PRO A 144 -18.11 14.51 -12.65
N ILE A 145 -19.28 14.39 -12.01
CA ILE A 145 -19.52 14.96 -10.67
C ILE A 145 -18.71 14.19 -9.62
N VAL A 146 -18.73 12.87 -9.68
CA VAL A 146 -17.94 12.01 -8.79
C VAL A 146 -16.45 12.25 -9.01
N LYS A 147 -16.02 12.36 -10.27
CA LYS A 147 -14.62 12.67 -10.61
C LYS A 147 -14.19 14.01 -10.01
N LEU A 148 -15.01 15.06 -10.15
CA LEU A 148 -14.73 16.36 -9.57
C LEU A 148 -14.64 16.29 -8.04
N GLY A 149 -15.60 15.62 -7.40
CA GLY A 149 -15.62 15.43 -5.95
C GLY A 149 -14.39 14.68 -5.44
N VAL A 150 -14.04 13.55 -6.07
CA VAL A 150 -12.85 12.76 -5.73
C VAL A 150 -11.56 13.57 -5.93
N THR A 151 -11.46 14.32 -7.03
CA THR A 151 -10.29 15.15 -7.30
C THR A 151 -10.15 16.27 -6.26
N THR A 152 -11.27 16.91 -5.89
CA THR A 152 -11.26 17.96 -4.86
C THR A 152 -10.86 17.40 -3.50
N ILE A 153 -11.42 16.26 -3.10
CA ILE A 153 -11.06 15.62 -1.83
C ILE A 153 -9.59 15.18 -1.86
N GLN A 154 -9.11 14.61 -2.96
CA GLN A 154 -7.71 14.22 -3.09
C GLN A 154 -6.78 15.45 -2.99
N PHE A 155 -7.15 16.57 -3.59
CA PHE A 155 -6.39 17.82 -3.46
C PHE A 155 -6.33 18.29 -1.99
N LEU A 156 -7.43 18.22 -1.25
CA LEU A 156 -7.46 18.56 0.17
C LEU A 156 -6.59 17.61 1.02
N ILE A 157 -6.58 16.33 0.68
CA ILE A 157 -5.70 15.34 1.32
C ILE A 157 -4.23 15.69 1.06
N ASP A 158 -3.88 16.00 -0.19
CA ASP A 158 -2.51 16.30 -0.60
C ASP A 158 -1.98 17.60 0.06
N LEU A 159 -2.86 18.53 0.46
CA LEU A 159 -2.48 19.72 1.24
C LEU A 159 -2.01 19.36 2.66
N SER A 160 -2.67 18.44 3.33
CA SER A 160 -2.28 17.98 4.67
C SER A 160 -2.83 16.58 4.97
N PRO A 161 -2.11 15.53 4.58
CA PRO A 161 -2.54 14.15 4.80
C PRO A 161 -2.75 13.82 6.28
N GLU A 162 -1.94 14.38 7.18
CA GLU A 162 -2.04 14.14 8.62
C GLU A 162 -3.29 14.76 9.22
N VAL A 163 -3.64 15.99 8.82
CA VAL A 163 -4.88 16.65 9.26
C VAL A 163 -6.09 15.89 8.73
N PHE A 164 -6.05 15.49 7.47
CA PHE A 164 -7.11 14.68 6.87
C PHE A 164 -7.28 13.35 7.62
N GLU A 165 -6.20 12.61 7.88
CA GLU A 165 -6.24 11.35 8.61
C GLU A 165 -6.84 11.52 10.01
N ARG A 166 -6.43 12.56 10.76
CA ARG A 166 -6.85 12.78 12.15
C ARG A 166 -8.29 13.24 12.29
N PHE A 167 -8.78 14.09 11.38
CA PHE A 167 -10.07 14.73 11.53
C PHE A 167 -11.11 14.25 10.54
N TRP A 168 -10.75 14.08 9.25
CA TRP A 168 -11.71 13.74 8.22
C TRP A 168 -12.06 12.26 8.19
N CYS A 169 -11.05 11.38 8.30
CA CYS A 169 -11.24 9.94 8.19
C CYS A 169 -12.22 9.36 9.21
N PHE A 170 -12.32 9.99 10.38
CA PHE A 170 -13.23 9.55 11.43
C PHE A 170 -14.67 10.07 11.28
N TRP A 171 -14.88 11.16 10.54
CA TRP A 171 -16.17 11.84 10.52
C TRP A 171 -16.91 11.75 9.20
N VAL A 172 -16.22 11.69 8.07
CA VAL A 172 -16.83 11.86 6.75
C VAL A 172 -16.57 10.68 5.82
N GLY A 173 -15.47 9.96 5.98
CA GLY A 173 -15.11 8.83 5.15
C GLY A 173 -13.61 8.63 5.06
N GLY A 174 -13.20 7.38 4.93
CA GLY A 174 -11.80 6.97 5.01
C GLY A 174 -11.02 7.17 3.72
N ALA A 175 -9.71 7.28 3.85
CA ALA A 175 -8.80 7.05 2.74
C ALA A 175 -8.83 5.57 2.34
N ALA A 176 -8.61 5.29 1.08
CA ALA A 176 -8.62 3.91 0.57
C ALA A 176 -7.25 3.24 0.72
N GLU A 177 -6.18 3.99 0.49
CA GLU A 177 -4.83 3.42 0.37
C GLU A 177 -3.77 4.34 0.96
N VAL A 178 -2.76 3.72 1.57
CA VAL A 178 -1.46 4.33 1.88
C VAL A 178 -0.46 3.86 0.82
N TYR A 179 0.18 4.80 0.15
CA TYR A 179 1.30 4.55 -0.73
C TYR A 179 2.58 5.12 -0.12
N VAL A 180 3.65 4.35 -0.11
CA VAL A 180 4.95 4.80 0.39
C VAL A 180 6.09 4.25 -0.46
N GLU A 181 7.11 5.07 -0.65
CA GLU A 181 8.38 4.72 -1.27
C GLU A 181 9.49 4.80 -0.22
N LEU A 182 10.15 3.70 0.00
CA LEU A 182 11.24 3.55 0.95
C LEU A 182 12.54 3.23 0.20
N GLU A 183 13.62 3.88 0.58
CA GLU A 183 14.97 3.58 0.08
C GLU A 183 15.76 2.89 1.18
N LYS A 184 16.44 1.79 0.85
CA LYS A 184 17.35 1.12 1.79
C LYS A 184 18.50 2.04 2.14
N ALA A 185 18.67 2.33 3.42
CA ALA A 185 19.73 3.17 3.97
C ALA A 185 21.12 2.52 3.89
#